data_b3e87d15fd7290d753ed49d330b34371
#
_entry.id   b3e87d15fd7290d753ed49d330b34371
#
_cell.length_a   1.000
_cell.length_b   1.000
_cell.length_c   1.000
_cell.angle_alpha   90.00
_cell.angle_beta   90.00
_cell.angle_gamma   90.00
#
_symmetry.space_group_name_H-M   'P 1'
#
loop_
_entity.id
_entity.type
_entity.pdbx_description
1 polymer ?
#
loop_
_entity_poly.entity_id
_entity_poly.type
_entity_poly.pdbx_seq_one_letter_code
_entity_poly.pdbx_strand_id
1 'polypeptide(L)'
;MTDEPTNRINMEKGRQVYAQTRARLASHPASGKTTIRAVAKLLEDMHIEGRVGKFRLESDEPAVRGGTELGPTPLQYFIAGAAFCLLTQMARFAPLYDVPLEEVQADVRAEFDISDKFGMAGPDGAFEHVTYAVTVRSSARPEQVRLLVEHAERACHAAQSLRQPVPVQVEVHLNGQPLPLIHKGPLNQHL
;
A
#
# COMPACT_ATOMS: atom_id res chain seq x y z
N MET A 1 -23.67 -30.04 -0.90
CA MET A 1 -24.08 -28.84 -0.18
C MET A 1 -23.44 -27.69 -0.95
N THR A 2 -24.24 -26.97 -1.72
CA THR A 2 -23.80 -25.76 -2.40
C THR A 2 -23.67 -24.68 -1.33
N ASP A 3 -22.45 -24.29 -1.04
CA ASP A 3 -22.16 -23.18 -0.14
C ASP A 3 -22.84 -21.93 -0.74
N GLU A 4 -23.95 -21.48 -0.17
CA GLU A 4 -24.57 -20.24 -0.63
C GLU A 4 -23.56 -19.10 -0.44
N PRO A 5 -23.40 -18.26 -1.45
CA PRO A 5 -22.42 -17.18 -1.39
C PRO A 5 -22.80 -16.22 -0.26
N THR A 6 -22.00 -16.22 0.79
CA THR A 6 -22.24 -15.41 1.98
C THR A 6 -21.53 -14.06 1.87
N ASN A 7 -22.26 -12.96 2.06
CA ASN A 7 -21.67 -11.63 2.12
C ASN A 7 -20.61 -11.56 3.22
N ARG A 8 -19.37 -11.16 2.86
CA ARG A 8 -18.23 -11.00 3.78
C ARG A 8 -18.30 -9.73 4.63
N ILE A 9 -19.20 -8.80 4.27
CA ILE A 9 -19.29 -7.48 4.90
C ILE A 9 -20.57 -7.40 5.75
N ASN A 10 -20.41 -6.97 7.00
CA ASN A 10 -21.55 -6.58 7.82
C ASN A 10 -22.03 -5.18 7.38
N MET A 11 -23.06 -5.17 6.55
CA MET A 11 -23.59 -3.97 5.87
C MET A 11 -24.12 -2.93 6.86
N GLU A 12 -24.85 -3.36 7.88
CA GLU A 12 -25.41 -2.46 8.89
C GLU A 12 -24.32 -1.79 9.73
N LYS A 13 -23.42 -2.61 10.28
CA LYS A 13 -22.26 -2.10 11.03
C LYS A 13 -21.41 -1.17 10.18
N GLY A 14 -21.21 -1.49 8.90
CA GLY A 14 -20.45 -0.65 7.97
C GLY A 14 -21.09 0.74 7.80
N ARG A 15 -22.41 0.83 7.60
CA ARG A 15 -23.15 2.11 7.53
C ARG A 15 -23.04 2.91 8.82
N GLN A 16 -23.21 2.24 9.97
CA GLN A 16 -23.11 2.90 11.28
C GLN A 16 -21.72 3.49 11.51
N VAL A 17 -20.66 2.71 11.29
CA VAL A 17 -19.26 3.17 11.45
C VAL A 17 -18.96 4.33 10.50
N TYR A 18 -19.41 4.25 9.25
CA TYR A 18 -19.22 5.32 8.27
C TYR A 18 -19.92 6.61 8.73
N ALA A 19 -21.19 6.54 9.13
CA ALA A 19 -21.96 7.68 9.59
C ALA A 19 -21.34 8.33 10.84
N GLN A 20 -20.94 7.54 11.83
CA GLN A 20 -20.27 8.02 13.05
C GLN A 20 -18.93 8.70 12.72
N THR A 21 -18.13 8.09 11.85
CA THR A 21 -16.84 8.65 11.45
C THR A 21 -17.03 9.98 10.71
N ARG A 22 -18.01 10.05 9.79
CA ARG A 22 -18.36 11.28 9.06
C ARG A 22 -18.81 12.39 10.00
N ALA A 23 -19.68 12.08 10.96
CA ALA A 23 -20.15 13.04 11.95
C ALA A 23 -19.00 13.59 12.82
N ARG A 24 -18.11 12.70 13.28
CA ARG A 24 -16.91 13.08 14.03
C ARG A 24 -16.00 14.00 13.23
N LEU A 25 -15.75 13.69 11.96
CA LEU A 25 -14.91 14.51 11.08
C LEU A 25 -15.55 15.86 10.75
N ALA A 26 -16.87 15.92 10.65
CA ALA A 26 -17.60 17.17 10.44
C ALA A 26 -17.50 18.10 11.66
N SER A 27 -17.59 17.54 12.88
CA SER A 27 -17.46 18.32 14.11
C SER A 27 -16.01 18.63 14.50
N HIS A 28 -15.06 17.77 14.12
CA HIS A 28 -13.64 17.90 14.46
C HIS A 28 -12.76 17.64 13.21
N PRO A 29 -12.67 18.55 12.25
CA PRO A 29 -11.95 18.32 10.98
C PRO A 29 -10.46 17.96 11.16
N ALA A 30 -9.81 18.51 12.18
CA ALA A 30 -8.41 18.21 12.48
C ALA A 30 -8.15 16.73 12.84
N SER A 31 -9.20 16.02 13.33
CA SER A 31 -9.10 14.59 13.63
C SER A 31 -8.98 13.68 12.39
N GLY A 32 -9.10 14.24 11.21
CA GLY A 32 -8.86 13.52 9.94
C GLY A 32 -7.39 13.39 9.58
N LYS A 33 -6.52 14.24 10.14
CA LYS A 33 -5.08 14.12 9.94
C LYS A 33 -4.52 12.97 10.76
N THR A 34 -3.75 12.09 10.12
CA THR A 34 -3.13 10.94 10.78
C THR A 34 -1.73 10.70 10.25
N THR A 35 -0.90 10.04 11.06
CA THR A 35 0.47 9.66 10.70
C THR A 35 0.61 8.16 10.87
N ILE A 36 1.17 7.49 9.88
CA ILE A 36 1.60 6.10 9.96
C ILE A 36 3.12 6.11 10.13
N ARG A 37 3.61 5.35 11.10
CA ARG A 37 5.04 5.23 11.35
C ARG A 37 5.45 3.77 11.28
N ALA A 38 6.49 3.51 10.51
CA ALA A 38 7.26 2.27 10.52
C ALA A 38 8.67 2.58 11.06
N VAL A 39 9.25 1.64 11.78
CA VAL A 39 10.65 1.67 12.19
C VAL A 39 11.27 0.37 11.71
N ALA A 40 12.37 0.46 10.98
CA ALA A 40 13.08 -0.71 10.47
C ALA A 40 14.56 -0.66 10.89
N LYS A 41 15.15 -1.84 11.06
CA LYS A 41 16.56 -2.02 11.43
C LYS A 41 17.15 -3.12 10.54
N LEU A 42 18.24 -2.80 9.89
CA LEU A 42 19.07 -3.81 9.23
C LEU A 42 19.72 -4.68 10.33
N LEU A 43 19.57 -5.98 10.23
CA LEU A 43 20.16 -6.94 11.16
C LEU A 43 21.45 -7.50 10.62
N GLU A 44 21.40 -8.12 9.43
CA GLU A 44 22.54 -8.74 8.78
C GLU A 44 22.26 -8.79 7.27
N ASP A 45 23.26 -8.52 6.44
CA ASP A 45 23.17 -8.54 4.97
C ASP A 45 21.92 -7.81 4.42
N MET A 46 20.93 -8.55 3.92
CA MET A 46 19.66 -8.01 3.42
C MET A 46 18.49 -8.24 4.38
N HIS A 47 18.73 -8.87 5.54
CA HIS A 47 17.69 -9.16 6.53
C HIS A 47 17.36 -7.92 7.36
N ILE A 48 16.11 -7.52 7.34
CA ILE A 48 15.58 -6.32 7.98
C ILE A 48 14.42 -6.70 8.90
N GLU A 49 14.49 -6.28 10.17
CA GLU A 49 13.34 -6.29 11.07
C GLU A 49 12.60 -4.96 11.00
N GLY A 50 11.29 -5.01 10.84
CA GLY A 50 10.40 -3.84 10.86
C GLY A 50 9.36 -3.91 11.95
N ARG A 51 8.88 -2.74 12.41
CA ARG A 51 7.73 -2.61 13.32
C ARG A 51 6.76 -1.55 12.82
N VAL A 52 5.49 -1.92 12.77
CA VAL A 52 4.37 -1.01 12.46
C VAL A 52 3.32 -1.16 13.57
N GLY A 53 3.21 -0.17 14.44
CA GLY A 53 2.39 -0.28 15.65
C GLY A 53 2.86 -1.45 16.52
N LYS A 54 1.97 -2.42 16.76
CA LYS A 54 2.28 -3.64 17.55
C LYS A 54 2.81 -4.82 16.72
N PHE A 55 2.80 -4.69 15.39
CA PHE A 55 3.18 -5.78 14.49
C PHE A 55 4.67 -5.75 14.21
N ARG A 56 5.28 -6.93 14.23
CA ARG A 56 6.64 -7.17 13.75
C ARG A 56 6.57 -7.72 12.33
N LEU A 57 7.47 -7.24 11.49
CA LEU A 57 7.63 -7.64 10.11
C LEU A 57 9.08 -8.04 9.89
N GLU A 58 9.30 -8.99 9.01
CA GLU A 58 10.63 -9.36 8.54
C GLU A 58 10.67 -9.21 7.02
N SER A 59 11.73 -8.62 6.51
CA SER A 59 11.96 -8.45 5.08
C SER A 59 13.36 -8.92 4.74
N ASP A 60 13.50 -9.58 3.60
CA ASP A 60 14.77 -10.08 3.10
C ASP A 60 14.77 -10.10 1.57
N GLU A 61 15.90 -10.36 0.97
CA GLU A 61 16.04 -10.55 -0.48
C GLU A 61 16.28 -12.03 -0.81
N PRO A 62 16.03 -12.46 -2.05
CA PRO A 62 16.41 -13.78 -2.53
C PRO A 62 17.93 -14.00 -2.50
N ALA A 63 18.36 -15.26 -2.41
CA ALA A 63 19.78 -15.64 -2.36
C ALA A 63 20.58 -15.05 -3.53
N VAL A 64 20.01 -14.98 -4.73
CA VAL A 64 20.65 -14.39 -5.92
C VAL A 64 20.90 -12.88 -5.80
N ARG A 65 20.30 -12.24 -4.79
CA ARG A 65 20.48 -10.82 -4.46
C ARG A 65 21.11 -10.59 -3.08
N GLY A 66 21.71 -11.64 -2.51
CA GLY A 66 22.46 -11.56 -1.26
C GLY A 66 21.64 -11.77 0.00
N GLY A 67 20.38 -12.19 -0.10
CA GLY A 67 19.53 -12.50 1.04
C GLY A 67 19.42 -13.99 1.34
N THR A 68 18.53 -14.35 2.25
CA THR A 68 18.24 -15.72 2.70
C THR A 68 16.75 -16.09 2.66
N GLU A 69 15.91 -15.22 2.07
CA GLU A 69 14.45 -15.42 1.89
C GLU A 69 13.65 -15.58 3.18
N LEU A 70 14.06 -14.92 4.26
CA LEU A 70 13.37 -14.98 5.56
C LEU A 70 12.02 -14.25 5.58
N GLY A 71 11.73 -13.43 4.58
CA GLY A 71 10.48 -12.71 4.44
C GLY A 71 10.28 -12.13 3.05
N PRO A 72 9.10 -11.54 2.79
CA PRO A 72 8.86 -10.81 1.55
C PRO A 72 9.88 -9.69 1.35
N THR A 73 10.25 -9.42 0.09
CA THR A 73 11.11 -8.28 -0.23
C THR A 73 10.40 -6.95 0.06
N PRO A 74 11.14 -5.83 0.24
CA PRO A 74 10.55 -4.53 0.50
C PRO A 74 9.49 -4.11 -0.53
N LEU A 75 9.74 -4.36 -1.83
CA LEU A 75 8.79 -4.03 -2.89
C LEU A 75 7.55 -4.94 -2.88
N GLN A 76 7.69 -6.20 -2.48
CA GLN A 76 6.54 -7.09 -2.28
C GLN A 76 5.62 -6.58 -1.16
N TYR A 77 6.18 -6.10 -0.05
CA TYR A 77 5.40 -5.44 1.01
C TYR A 77 4.69 -4.19 0.52
N PHE A 78 5.37 -3.38 -0.30
CA PHE A 78 4.77 -2.17 -0.86
C PHE A 78 3.55 -2.49 -1.74
N ILE A 79 3.68 -3.46 -2.64
CA ILE A 79 2.59 -3.88 -3.55
C ILE A 79 1.48 -4.60 -2.80
N ALA A 80 1.80 -5.45 -1.81
CA ALA A 80 0.79 -6.05 -0.95
C ALA A 80 0.00 -4.97 -0.18
N GLY A 81 0.68 -3.95 0.35
CA GLY A 81 0.05 -2.80 1.00
C GLY A 81 -0.89 -2.03 0.08
N ALA A 82 -0.52 -1.88 -1.20
CA ALA A 82 -1.36 -1.26 -2.22
C ALA A 82 -2.66 -2.06 -2.46
N ALA A 83 -2.54 -3.40 -2.58
CA ALA A 83 -3.69 -4.29 -2.71
C ALA A 83 -4.62 -4.22 -1.48
N PHE A 84 -4.06 -4.32 -0.28
CA PHE A 84 -4.81 -4.24 0.98
C PHE A 84 -5.52 -2.90 1.13
N CYS A 85 -4.88 -1.79 0.74
CA CYS A 85 -5.48 -0.47 0.79
C CYS A 85 -6.73 -0.39 -0.08
N LEU A 86 -6.70 -0.87 -1.32
CA LEU A 86 -7.85 -0.87 -2.22
C LEU A 86 -8.99 -1.75 -1.67
N LEU A 87 -8.70 -2.99 -1.27
CA LEU A 87 -9.71 -3.90 -0.73
C LEU A 87 -10.36 -3.35 0.55
N THR A 88 -9.58 -2.66 1.40
CA THR A 88 -10.10 -1.98 2.58
C THR A 88 -11.10 -0.89 2.20
N GLN A 89 -10.84 -0.11 1.13
CA GLN A 89 -11.80 0.90 0.68
C GLN A 89 -13.06 0.25 0.08
N MET A 90 -12.91 -0.84 -0.68
CA MET A 90 -14.07 -1.58 -1.19
C MET A 90 -14.94 -2.10 -0.04
N ALA A 91 -14.35 -2.74 0.97
CA ALA A 91 -15.06 -3.20 2.15
C ALA A 91 -15.77 -2.06 2.90
N ARG A 92 -15.12 -0.89 3.01
CA ARG A 92 -15.65 0.30 3.68
C ARG A 92 -16.86 0.89 2.97
N PHE A 93 -16.83 0.94 1.64
CA PHE A 93 -17.86 1.60 0.85
C PHE A 93 -18.95 0.66 0.33
N ALA A 94 -18.74 -0.65 0.32
CA ALA A 94 -19.74 -1.64 -0.10
C ALA A 94 -21.14 -1.40 0.54
N PRO A 95 -21.24 -1.08 1.86
CA PRO A 95 -22.51 -0.78 2.48
C PRO A 95 -23.21 0.48 1.96
N LEU A 96 -22.47 1.43 1.38
CA LEU A 96 -23.03 2.69 0.87
C LEU A 96 -23.66 2.54 -0.51
N TYR A 97 -23.24 1.51 -1.25
CA TYR A 97 -23.71 1.20 -2.59
C TYR A 97 -24.62 -0.02 -2.63
N ASP A 98 -24.96 -0.59 -1.45
CA ASP A 98 -25.73 -1.83 -1.33
C ASP A 98 -25.11 -2.98 -2.13
N VAL A 99 -23.78 -3.11 -2.09
CA VAL A 99 -23.04 -4.17 -2.78
C VAL A 99 -22.60 -5.22 -1.76
N PRO A 100 -23.29 -6.38 -1.66
CA PRO A 100 -22.77 -7.49 -0.89
C PRO A 100 -21.52 -8.04 -1.56
N LEU A 101 -20.42 -8.16 -0.82
CA LEU A 101 -19.16 -8.73 -1.30
C LEU A 101 -19.07 -10.19 -0.87
N GLU A 102 -19.40 -11.11 -1.77
CA GLU A 102 -19.29 -12.55 -1.57
C GLU A 102 -17.85 -13.00 -1.73
N GLU A 103 -17.18 -12.45 -2.75
CA GLU A 103 -15.74 -12.59 -2.98
C GLU A 103 -15.21 -11.31 -3.59
N VAL A 104 -14.03 -10.90 -3.15
CA VAL A 104 -13.31 -9.79 -3.74
C VAL A 104 -11.81 -10.07 -3.66
N GLN A 105 -11.14 -9.92 -4.79
CA GLN A 105 -9.70 -10.11 -4.93
C GLN A 105 -9.10 -8.95 -5.72
N ALA A 106 -7.90 -8.54 -5.33
CA ALA A 106 -7.08 -7.61 -6.09
C ALA A 106 -5.74 -8.30 -6.42
N ASP A 107 -5.43 -8.44 -7.69
CA ASP A 107 -4.10 -8.79 -8.21
C ASP A 107 -3.43 -7.47 -8.62
N VAL A 108 -2.39 -7.08 -7.89
CA VAL A 108 -1.65 -5.84 -8.13
C VAL A 108 -0.26 -6.19 -8.61
N ARG A 109 0.10 -5.65 -9.76
CA ARG A 109 1.40 -5.87 -10.42
C ARG A 109 2.09 -4.54 -10.63
N ALA A 110 3.40 -4.51 -10.36
CA ALA A 110 4.25 -3.38 -10.64
C ALA A 110 5.41 -3.83 -11.54
N GLU A 111 5.65 -3.07 -12.59
CA GLU A 111 6.75 -3.27 -13.51
C GLU A 111 7.82 -2.21 -13.22
N PHE A 112 9.09 -2.62 -13.17
CA PHE A 112 10.22 -1.74 -12.87
C PHE A 112 11.52 -2.34 -13.38
N ASP A 113 12.48 -1.47 -13.73
CA ASP A 113 13.83 -1.87 -14.08
C ASP A 113 14.74 -1.87 -12.82
N ILE A 114 15.63 -2.82 -12.73
CA ILE A 114 16.60 -2.94 -11.63
C ILE A 114 18.01 -2.52 -12.04
N SER A 115 18.22 -2.14 -13.28
CA SER A 115 19.56 -1.86 -13.85
C SER A 115 20.28 -0.74 -13.13
N ASP A 116 19.54 0.29 -12.69
CA ASP A 116 20.07 1.42 -11.94
C ASP A 116 20.72 1.01 -10.61
N LYS A 117 20.15 -0.02 -9.93
CA LYS A 117 20.67 -0.56 -8.66
C LYS A 117 22.04 -1.21 -8.80
N PHE A 118 22.42 -1.55 -10.02
CA PHE A 118 23.69 -2.21 -10.34
C PHE A 118 24.62 -1.29 -11.15
N GLY A 119 24.38 0.03 -11.11
CA GLY A 119 25.24 1.04 -11.76
C GLY A 119 25.16 1.02 -13.30
N MET A 120 24.14 0.38 -13.88
CA MET A 120 23.91 0.40 -15.32
C MET A 120 23.05 1.61 -15.69
N ALA A 121 23.20 2.13 -16.91
CA ALA A 121 22.32 3.16 -17.42
C ALA A 121 20.89 2.62 -17.55
N GLY A 122 19.96 3.23 -16.83
CA GLY A 122 18.56 2.83 -16.78
C GLY A 122 17.70 3.98 -16.25
N PRO A 123 16.37 3.80 -16.22
CA PRO A 123 15.47 4.76 -15.59
C PRO A 123 15.73 4.81 -14.08
N ASP A 124 15.45 5.95 -13.45
CA ASP A 124 15.45 6.07 -11.99
C ASP A 124 14.54 4.99 -11.37
N GLY A 125 14.88 4.45 -10.20
CA GLY A 125 14.28 3.28 -9.56
C GLY A 125 12.78 3.36 -9.22
N ALA A 126 11.99 4.03 -10.05
CA ALA A 126 10.53 4.13 -9.93
C ALA A 126 9.84 2.94 -10.64
N PHE A 127 8.58 2.71 -10.28
CA PHE A 127 7.74 1.82 -11.07
C PHE A 127 7.40 2.49 -12.42
N GLU A 128 7.54 1.74 -13.51
CA GLU A 128 7.14 2.17 -14.84
C GLU A 128 5.62 2.05 -15.02
N HIS A 129 5.05 0.98 -14.47
CA HIS A 129 3.64 0.69 -14.55
C HIS A 129 3.12 -0.06 -13.33
N VAL A 130 1.89 0.29 -12.90
CA VAL A 130 1.20 -0.44 -11.82
C VAL A 130 -0.23 -0.75 -12.28
N THR A 131 -0.58 -2.03 -12.30
CA THR A 131 -1.90 -2.53 -12.68
C THR A 131 -2.62 -3.11 -11.47
N TYR A 132 -3.90 -2.75 -11.31
CA TYR A 132 -4.81 -3.36 -10.36
C TYR A 132 -5.88 -4.13 -11.12
N ALA A 133 -5.85 -5.45 -11.09
CA ALA A 133 -6.91 -6.31 -11.58
C ALA A 133 -7.81 -6.72 -10.41
N VAL A 134 -9.08 -6.27 -10.42
CA VAL A 134 -10.02 -6.52 -9.34
C VAL A 134 -11.11 -7.47 -9.82
N THR A 135 -11.27 -8.59 -9.12
CA THR A 135 -12.33 -9.55 -9.33
C THR A 135 -13.35 -9.43 -8.20
N VAL A 136 -14.64 -9.30 -8.54
CA VAL A 136 -15.72 -9.16 -7.58
C VAL A 136 -16.80 -10.18 -7.91
N ARG A 137 -17.23 -10.96 -6.89
CA ARG A 137 -18.47 -11.74 -6.94
C ARG A 137 -19.49 -11.10 -6.00
N SER A 138 -20.64 -10.75 -6.58
CA SER A 138 -21.71 -10.02 -5.88
C SER A 138 -23.04 -10.25 -6.59
N SER A 139 -24.12 -10.29 -5.84
CA SER A 139 -25.50 -10.29 -6.34
C SER A 139 -26.00 -8.87 -6.72
N ALA A 140 -25.20 -7.83 -6.50
CA ALA A 140 -25.53 -6.45 -6.85
C ALA A 140 -25.53 -6.22 -8.38
N ARG A 141 -26.22 -5.18 -8.82
CA ARG A 141 -26.23 -4.79 -10.24
C ARG A 141 -24.85 -4.27 -10.65
N PRO A 142 -24.42 -4.50 -11.90
CA PRO A 142 -23.10 -4.07 -12.39
C PRO A 142 -22.80 -2.58 -12.15
N GLU A 143 -23.80 -1.72 -12.24
CA GLU A 143 -23.71 -0.28 -12.00
C GLU A 143 -23.26 0.06 -10.58
N GLN A 144 -23.85 -0.64 -9.60
CA GLN A 144 -23.52 -0.44 -8.18
C GLN A 144 -22.08 -0.90 -7.90
N VAL A 145 -21.67 -2.02 -8.47
CA VAL A 145 -20.31 -2.54 -8.37
C VAL A 145 -19.31 -1.57 -8.99
N ARG A 146 -19.63 -1.02 -10.18
CA ARG A 146 -18.78 0.00 -10.84
C ARG A 146 -18.58 1.22 -9.97
N LEU A 147 -19.65 1.81 -9.45
CA LEU A 147 -19.60 2.97 -8.56
C LEU A 147 -18.82 2.70 -7.29
N LEU A 148 -18.96 1.50 -6.71
CA LEU A 148 -18.17 1.07 -5.56
C LEU A 148 -16.68 1.06 -5.88
N VAL A 149 -16.28 0.41 -6.99
CA VAL A 149 -14.87 0.28 -7.38
C VAL A 149 -14.26 1.66 -7.67
N GLU A 150 -14.96 2.50 -8.43
CA GLU A 150 -14.51 3.86 -8.74
C GLU A 150 -14.33 4.73 -7.48
N HIS A 151 -15.26 4.61 -6.52
CA HIS A 151 -15.12 5.33 -5.25
C HIS A 151 -13.97 4.77 -4.40
N ALA A 152 -13.85 3.46 -4.30
CA ALA A 152 -12.79 2.81 -3.56
C ALA A 152 -11.41 3.18 -4.11
N GLU A 153 -11.26 3.20 -5.42
CA GLU A 153 -10.04 3.57 -6.11
C GLU A 153 -9.66 5.03 -5.87
N ARG A 154 -10.60 5.97 -6.00
CA ARG A 154 -10.37 7.40 -5.68
C ARG A 154 -10.00 7.64 -4.22
N ALA A 155 -10.53 6.85 -3.30
CA ALA A 155 -10.24 6.94 -1.87
C ALA A 155 -9.03 6.11 -1.42
N CYS A 156 -8.42 5.35 -2.31
CA CYS A 156 -7.26 4.52 -2.01
C CYS A 156 -5.99 5.37 -1.94
N HIS A 157 -5.51 5.64 -0.73
CA HIS A 157 -4.30 6.45 -0.51
C HIS A 157 -3.08 5.88 -1.23
N ALA A 158 -2.91 4.57 -1.27
CA ALA A 158 -1.80 3.95 -1.98
C ALA A 158 -1.87 4.23 -3.50
N ALA A 159 -3.04 4.00 -4.14
CA ALA A 159 -3.21 4.27 -5.56
C ALA A 159 -3.04 5.77 -5.89
N GLN A 160 -3.57 6.66 -5.05
CA GLN A 160 -3.44 8.11 -5.27
C GLN A 160 -1.99 8.59 -5.06
N SER A 161 -1.24 8.02 -4.10
CA SER A 161 0.17 8.35 -3.89
C SER A 161 1.08 7.85 -5.02
N LEU A 162 0.69 6.78 -5.71
CA LEU A 162 1.38 6.31 -6.91
C LEU A 162 1.14 7.22 -8.13
N ARG A 163 0.00 7.91 -8.18
CA ARG A 163 -0.35 8.81 -9.29
C ARG A 163 0.19 10.22 -9.16
N GLN A 164 0.50 10.64 -7.95
CA GLN A 164 0.90 12.01 -7.65
C GLN A 164 2.25 12.02 -6.94
N PRO A 165 3.17 12.93 -7.33
CA PRO A 165 4.42 13.09 -6.62
C PRO A 165 4.17 13.46 -5.15
N VAL A 166 4.72 12.67 -4.23
CA VAL A 166 4.69 12.94 -2.80
C VAL A 166 6.06 13.43 -2.38
N PRO A 167 6.21 14.59 -1.69
CA PRO A 167 7.50 15.06 -1.20
C PRO A 167 8.13 14.04 -0.26
N VAL A 168 9.35 13.64 -0.53
CA VAL A 168 10.15 12.74 0.32
C VAL A 168 11.31 13.51 0.90
N GLN A 169 11.46 13.48 2.23
CA GLN A 169 12.56 14.10 2.94
C GLN A 169 13.37 13.01 3.64
N VAL A 170 14.68 13.10 3.55
CA VAL A 170 15.61 12.16 4.19
C VAL A 170 16.51 12.95 5.15
N GLU A 171 16.51 12.52 6.42
CA GLU A 171 17.40 13.05 7.46
C GLU A 171 18.38 11.94 7.86
N VAL A 172 19.67 12.27 7.89
CA VAL A 172 20.73 11.30 8.23
C VAL A 172 21.48 11.75 9.47
N HIS A 173 21.78 10.80 10.33
CA HIS A 173 22.64 11.01 11.49
C HIS A 173 23.81 10.01 11.44
N LEU A 174 25.02 10.51 11.46
CA LEU A 174 26.24 9.73 11.57
C LEU A 174 26.75 9.80 13.02
N ASN A 175 26.81 8.67 13.71
CA ASN A 175 27.24 8.58 15.12
C ASN A 175 26.50 9.58 16.04
N GLY A 176 25.19 9.78 15.78
CA GLY A 176 24.33 10.68 16.56
C GLY A 176 24.41 12.17 16.16
N GLN A 177 25.23 12.54 15.19
CA GLN A 177 25.31 13.90 14.67
C GLN A 177 24.60 14.04 13.33
N PRO A 178 23.85 15.14 13.08
CA PRO A 178 23.21 15.37 11.79
C PRO A 178 24.25 15.37 10.65
N LEU A 179 23.95 14.63 9.58
CA LEU A 179 24.76 14.60 8.37
C LEU A 179 23.92 15.13 7.20
N PRO A 180 24.19 16.37 6.71
CA PRO A 180 23.47 16.91 5.57
C PRO A 180 23.73 16.09 4.30
N LEU A 181 22.66 15.71 3.59
CA LEU A 181 22.76 15.07 2.29
C LEU A 181 23.03 16.12 1.21
N ILE A 182 23.98 15.85 0.33
CA ILE A 182 24.28 16.66 -0.84
C ILE A 182 23.70 15.95 -2.05
N HIS A 183 22.51 16.38 -2.48
CA HIS A 183 21.93 15.90 -3.74
C HIS A 183 22.63 16.59 -4.92
N LYS A 184 23.65 15.95 -5.50
CA LYS A 184 24.33 16.43 -6.70
C LYS A 184 24.25 15.40 -7.81
N GLY A 185 23.31 15.61 -8.74
CA GLY A 185 23.26 14.88 -10.00
C GLY A 185 22.87 13.38 -9.88
N PRO A 186 22.88 12.66 -10.99
CA PRO A 186 22.60 11.23 -11.01
C PRO A 186 23.67 10.45 -10.23
N LEU A 187 23.23 9.42 -9.48
CA LEU A 187 24.06 8.57 -8.60
C LEU A 187 25.23 7.87 -9.32
N ASN A 188 25.13 7.70 -10.64
CA ASN A 188 26.08 6.96 -11.48
C ASN A 188 27.47 7.63 -11.64
N GLN A 189 27.70 8.79 -11.05
CA GLN A 189 29.00 9.50 -11.15
C GLN A 189 29.97 9.18 -9.99
N HIS A 190 29.58 8.31 -9.05
CA HIS A 190 30.35 8.05 -7.83
C HIS A 190 30.66 6.56 -7.56
N LEU A 191 30.30 5.64 -8.49
CA LEU A 191 30.62 4.20 -8.40
C LEU A 191 31.75 3.81 -9.35
#